data_09d6fe1c0182232078451689f1efbf7b
#
_entry.id   09d6fe1c0182232078451689f1efbf7b
#
_cell.length_a   1.000
_cell.length_b   1.000
_cell.length_c   1.000
_cell.angle_alpha   90.00
_cell.angle_beta   90.00
_cell.angle_gamma   90.00
#
_symmetry.space_group_name_H-M   'P 1'
#
loop_
_entity.id
_entity.type
_entity.pdbx_description
1 polymer ?
#
loop_
_entity_poly.entity_id
_entity_poly.type
_entity_poly.pdbx_seq_one_letter_code
_entity_poly.pdbx_strand_id
1 'polypeptide(L)'
;MKRILMLLALALFVSACNLPEDSEINMPPATSTKPKPSIVVPPKLDEVPMIWFAPLPPLPVVQGRPFTGSDDFIELFKPDAPWNKAADRVHVFKFYGEWVGYATDTQLKLAVQNAQERGFALAMEFGPLDAEDCGEGIEGFSGVSYAVSAAKRIKSAGGTLHFLAMDEPYFYGHFYDGPNACHWSAEKIAQEIDQFVIAMRVVFPEIMIGDTEAMAGPAGAVEYNEWMDVFQQVNGYPLAFLHMDIDWSRPGWADEMMSIQDHGRTAGVPIGIIYMGNAFDPSDEEWLSAAGERVKKLEIDKGGVSDHILFQSWNDKPDHTLPENEDFTFTNFINDYFEDKSNLGYKREGEGANLALGKETRVSNVVEGLVGAFAVDGDLGTLWNSGGDATQWIEIDLGAEYNILRIELTPSQFPAGETAHRILLAGSDSQFSERHVFQSFTSDGQVLTFSPQDPIPSIRYVRVETTSSPSWVAWREIEVIDAGR
;
A
#
# COMPACT_ATOMS: atom_id res chain seq x y z
N MET A 1 -8.61 -36.14 -17.35
CA MET A 1 -8.06 -35.86 -16.02
C MET A 1 -8.61 -34.50 -15.63
N LYS A 2 -9.62 -34.49 -14.79
CA LYS A 2 -10.32 -33.26 -14.36
C LYS A 2 -9.43 -32.55 -13.35
N ARG A 3 -8.89 -31.40 -13.69
CA ARG A 3 -8.34 -30.46 -12.71
C ARG A 3 -9.53 -29.73 -12.10
N ILE A 4 -9.79 -30.03 -10.85
CA ILE A 4 -10.77 -29.35 -10.02
C ILE A 4 -10.14 -28.00 -9.66
N LEU A 5 -10.70 -26.90 -10.18
CA LEU A 5 -10.48 -25.57 -9.64
C LEU A 5 -11.12 -25.57 -8.25
N MET A 6 -10.31 -25.51 -7.22
CA MET A 6 -10.74 -25.34 -5.85
C MET A 6 -10.79 -23.84 -5.58
N LEU A 7 -11.90 -23.19 -5.96
CA LEU A 7 -12.28 -21.90 -5.41
C LEU A 7 -12.56 -22.15 -3.93
N LEU A 8 -11.67 -21.66 -3.04
CA LEU A 8 -11.92 -21.67 -1.60
C LEU A 8 -12.95 -20.59 -1.30
N ALA A 9 -14.21 -21.00 -1.16
CA ALA A 9 -15.22 -20.18 -0.53
C ALA A 9 -14.81 -19.89 0.92
N LEU A 10 -14.56 -18.63 1.24
CA LEU A 10 -14.23 -18.16 2.60
C LEU A 10 -15.54 -18.06 3.37
N ALA A 11 -15.97 -19.12 4.01
CA ALA A 11 -17.16 -19.10 4.87
C ALA A 11 -16.87 -18.30 6.16
N LEU A 12 -17.42 -17.11 6.25
CA LEU A 12 -17.42 -16.27 7.45
C LEU A 12 -18.45 -16.78 8.47
N PHE A 13 -18.01 -17.49 9.49
CA PHE A 13 -18.86 -17.80 10.65
C PHE A 13 -18.97 -16.57 11.56
N VAL A 14 -20.10 -15.90 11.54
CA VAL A 14 -20.45 -14.91 12.55
C VAL A 14 -20.94 -15.65 13.81
N SER A 15 -20.05 -15.84 14.79
CA SER A 15 -20.45 -16.28 16.12
C SER A 15 -20.77 -15.07 16.97
N ALA A 16 -22.02 -14.92 17.39
CA ALA A 16 -22.44 -13.85 18.30
C ALA A 16 -21.76 -14.05 19.66
N CYS A 17 -20.77 -13.21 19.95
CA CYS A 17 -20.13 -13.15 21.27
C CYS A 17 -20.73 -12.02 22.10
N ASN A 18 -21.23 -12.35 23.30
CA ASN A 18 -21.68 -11.44 24.34
C ASN A 18 -20.54 -10.50 24.76
N LEU A 19 -20.84 -9.21 24.85
CA LEU A 19 -19.96 -8.18 25.39
C LEU A 19 -19.77 -8.38 26.91
N PRO A 20 -18.56 -8.19 27.45
CA PRO A 20 -18.37 -8.11 28.91
C PRO A 20 -18.71 -6.71 29.42
N GLU A 21 -19.36 -6.67 30.61
CA GLU A 21 -19.67 -5.46 31.36
C GLU A 21 -18.42 -4.71 31.85
N ASP A 22 -18.53 -3.37 31.85
CA ASP A 22 -17.50 -2.42 32.22
C ASP A 22 -16.96 -2.63 33.64
N SER A 23 -15.64 -2.74 33.78
CA SER A 23 -14.92 -2.54 35.02
C SER A 23 -14.24 -1.17 35.02
N GLU A 24 -14.68 -0.29 35.95
CA GLU A 24 -14.10 1.03 36.18
C GLU A 24 -12.62 0.97 36.58
N ILE A 25 -11.74 1.54 35.74
CA ILE A 25 -10.33 1.76 36.07
C ILE A 25 -10.14 3.26 36.37
N ASN A 26 -9.75 3.55 37.61
CA ASN A 26 -9.42 4.88 38.11
C ASN A 26 -8.15 5.40 37.42
N MET A 27 -8.26 6.42 36.57
CA MET A 27 -7.13 7.10 35.94
C MET A 27 -6.77 8.41 36.66
N PRO A 28 -5.47 8.77 36.74
CA PRO A 28 -5.05 10.08 37.27
C PRO A 28 -5.43 11.23 36.32
N PRO A 29 -5.58 12.45 36.81
CA PRO A 29 -6.10 13.56 36.02
C PRO A 29 -5.19 13.94 34.88
N ALA A 30 -5.74 13.87 33.66
CA ALA A 30 -5.08 14.26 32.42
C ALA A 30 -4.89 15.78 32.38
N THR A 31 -3.66 16.23 32.14
CA THR A 31 -3.37 17.62 31.77
C THR A 31 -4.02 17.93 30.44
N SER A 32 -5.07 18.76 30.48
CA SER A 32 -5.83 19.18 29.31
C SER A 32 -5.00 20.09 28.40
N THR A 33 -4.27 19.51 27.45
CA THR A 33 -3.89 20.23 26.23
C THR A 33 -5.10 20.16 25.30
N LYS A 34 -5.72 21.30 24.99
CA LYS A 34 -6.78 21.36 23.97
C LYS A 34 -6.25 20.72 22.68
N PRO A 35 -6.93 19.75 22.09
CA PRO A 35 -6.51 19.18 20.81
C PRO A 35 -6.45 20.30 19.78
N LYS A 36 -5.37 20.30 18.98
CA LYS A 36 -5.25 21.17 17.82
C LYS A 36 -6.43 20.87 16.89
N PRO A 37 -7.15 21.87 16.37
CA PRO A 37 -8.25 21.60 15.46
C PRO A 37 -7.73 20.85 14.23
N SER A 38 -8.32 19.71 13.91
CA SER A 38 -8.05 18.98 12.67
C SER A 38 -8.41 19.85 11.48
N ILE A 39 -7.51 19.97 10.55
CA ILE A 39 -7.77 20.63 9.27
C ILE A 39 -8.44 19.60 8.38
N VAL A 40 -9.71 19.78 8.07
CA VAL A 40 -10.44 18.95 7.11
C VAL A 40 -10.19 19.53 5.71
N VAL A 41 -9.53 18.75 4.84
CA VAL A 41 -9.30 19.10 3.45
C VAL A 41 -10.43 18.48 2.63
N PRO A 42 -11.15 19.25 1.77
CA PRO A 42 -12.17 18.67 0.90
C PRO A 42 -11.56 17.66 -0.08
N PRO A 43 -12.17 16.48 -0.28
CA PRO A 43 -11.68 15.51 -1.24
C PRO A 43 -11.90 16.00 -2.69
N LYS A 44 -11.00 15.55 -3.58
CA LYS A 44 -11.04 15.84 -5.01
C LYS A 44 -11.77 14.69 -5.71
N LEU A 45 -13.04 14.86 -6.06
CA LEU A 45 -13.89 13.79 -6.60
C LEU A 45 -14.14 13.89 -8.11
N ASP A 46 -13.63 14.90 -8.77
CA ASP A 46 -13.81 15.21 -10.20
C ASP A 46 -12.54 14.92 -11.05
N GLU A 47 -11.49 14.39 -10.44
CA GLU A 47 -10.30 13.96 -11.17
C GLU A 47 -10.45 12.54 -11.75
N VAL A 48 -10.03 12.32 -13.00
CA VAL A 48 -10.11 11.03 -13.72
C VAL A 48 -8.72 10.68 -14.27
N PRO A 49 -8.23 9.44 -14.03
CA PRO A 49 -8.85 8.40 -13.22
C PRO A 49 -8.87 8.75 -11.73
N MET A 50 -9.96 8.41 -11.06
CA MET A 50 -10.01 8.51 -9.60
C MET A 50 -9.22 7.36 -8.97
N ILE A 51 -8.23 7.68 -8.14
CA ILE A 51 -7.33 6.70 -7.55
C ILE A 51 -7.85 6.29 -6.18
N TRP A 52 -8.04 4.99 -6.01
CA TRP A 52 -8.48 4.37 -4.78
C TRP A 52 -7.34 3.57 -4.17
N PHE A 53 -7.18 3.63 -2.85
CA PHE A 53 -6.21 2.85 -2.12
C PHE A 53 -6.89 2.04 -1.02
N ALA A 54 -6.68 0.73 -1.04
CA ALA A 54 -7.32 -0.22 -0.13
C ALA A 54 -6.37 -1.38 0.23
N PRO A 55 -5.29 -1.11 0.99
CA PRO A 55 -4.45 -2.19 1.51
C PRO A 55 -5.25 -3.02 2.52
N LEU A 56 -5.02 -4.33 2.55
CA LEU A 56 -5.69 -5.21 3.51
C LEU A 56 -5.25 -4.85 4.94
N PRO A 57 -6.16 -4.46 5.82
CA PRO A 57 -5.82 -4.19 7.22
C PRO A 57 -5.55 -5.49 7.98
N PRO A 58 -4.82 -5.44 9.11
CA PRO A 58 -4.71 -6.59 9.97
C PRO A 58 -6.08 -6.95 10.53
N LEU A 59 -6.54 -8.16 10.19
CA LEU A 59 -7.80 -8.72 10.62
C LEU A 59 -7.57 -9.70 11.78
N PRO A 60 -8.55 -9.90 12.67
CA PRO A 60 -8.43 -10.88 13.74
C PRO A 60 -8.13 -12.26 13.18
N VAL A 61 -7.23 -12.99 13.82
CA VAL A 61 -6.95 -14.39 13.47
C VAL A 61 -8.20 -15.22 13.75
N VAL A 62 -8.91 -15.59 12.70
CA VAL A 62 -10.05 -16.48 12.75
C VAL A 62 -9.61 -17.84 12.22
N GLN A 63 -10.03 -18.92 12.88
CA GLN A 63 -9.68 -20.27 12.44
C GLN A 63 -10.19 -20.50 11.02
N GLY A 64 -9.26 -20.78 10.09
CA GLY A 64 -9.55 -21.01 8.68
C GLY A 64 -9.33 -19.80 7.76
N ARG A 65 -9.03 -18.60 8.30
CA ARG A 65 -8.61 -17.46 7.49
C ARG A 65 -7.11 -17.55 7.21
N PRO A 66 -6.68 -17.66 5.95
CA PRO A 66 -5.26 -17.74 5.61
C PRO A 66 -4.55 -16.38 5.62
N PHE A 67 -5.27 -15.24 5.62
CA PHE A 67 -4.71 -13.91 5.37
C PHE A 67 -4.65 -13.08 6.66
N THR A 68 -3.52 -12.38 6.84
CA THR A 68 -3.22 -11.58 8.04
C THR A 68 -3.26 -10.07 7.79
N GLY A 69 -3.19 -9.63 6.54
CA GLY A 69 -3.14 -8.22 6.15
C GLY A 69 -1.77 -7.58 6.31
N SER A 70 -1.69 -6.30 5.99
CA SER A 70 -0.44 -5.52 6.05
C SER A 70 -0.04 -5.20 7.48
N ASP A 71 1.20 -5.54 7.85
CA ASP A 71 1.74 -5.36 9.20
C ASP A 71 1.82 -3.88 9.60
N ASP A 72 2.03 -3.00 8.63
CA ASP A 72 2.22 -1.56 8.82
C ASP A 72 0.97 -0.71 8.51
N PHE A 73 -0.20 -1.34 8.33
CA PHE A 73 -1.46 -0.66 7.97
C PHE A 73 -1.77 0.57 8.85
N ILE A 74 -1.61 0.45 10.17
CA ILE A 74 -1.89 1.56 11.10
C ILE A 74 -0.85 2.68 11.00
N GLU A 75 0.37 2.35 10.57
CA GLU A 75 1.45 3.34 10.38
C GLU A 75 1.11 4.34 9.26
N LEU A 76 0.29 3.95 8.25
CA LEU A 76 -0.19 4.84 7.18
C LEU A 76 -0.84 6.11 7.71
N PHE A 77 -1.47 6.05 8.88
CA PHE A 77 -2.25 7.14 9.45
C PHE A 77 -1.50 7.96 10.50
N LYS A 78 -0.21 7.70 10.70
CA LYS A 78 0.62 8.53 11.57
C LYS A 78 0.97 9.85 10.88
N PRO A 79 1.16 10.95 11.62
CA PRO A 79 1.42 12.27 11.03
C PRO A 79 2.70 12.34 10.19
N ASP A 80 3.68 11.49 10.48
CA ASP A 80 4.99 11.39 9.85
C ASP A 80 5.14 10.14 8.96
N ALA A 81 4.03 9.51 8.62
CA ALA A 81 4.03 8.33 7.74
C ALA A 81 4.71 8.64 6.39
N PRO A 82 5.71 7.82 5.97
CA PRO A 82 6.58 8.15 4.84
C PRO A 82 5.95 7.74 3.49
N TRP A 83 4.83 8.39 3.11
CA TRP A 83 4.11 8.17 1.84
C TRP A 83 3.39 9.42 1.31
N ASN A 84 3.98 10.59 1.48
CA ASN A 84 3.33 11.84 1.10
C ASN A 84 3.12 11.97 -0.41
N LYS A 85 4.07 11.52 -1.23
CA LYS A 85 3.98 11.58 -2.69
C LYS A 85 2.90 10.65 -3.23
N ALA A 86 2.84 9.42 -2.75
CA ALA A 86 1.77 8.48 -3.08
C ALA A 86 0.42 8.98 -2.57
N ALA A 87 0.38 9.54 -1.34
CA ALA A 87 -0.83 10.11 -0.77
C ALA A 87 -1.40 11.27 -1.61
N ASP A 88 -0.55 12.13 -2.16
CA ASP A 88 -0.97 13.23 -3.05
C ASP A 88 -1.66 12.74 -4.34
N ARG A 89 -1.47 11.47 -4.69
CA ARG A 89 -2.08 10.79 -5.85
C ARG A 89 -3.39 10.10 -5.51
N VAL A 90 -3.61 9.76 -4.23
CA VAL A 90 -4.80 9.03 -3.77
C VAL A 90 -5.97 9.99 -3.59
N HIS A 91 -7.13 9.66 -4.14
CA HIS A 91 -8.38 10.41 -4.00
C HIS A 91 -9.31 9.79 -2.96
N VAL A 92 -9.33 8.44 -2.90
CA VAL A 92 -10.24 7.69 -2.04
C VAL A 92 -9.45 6.66 -1.23
N PHE A 93 -9.61 6.67 0.09
CA PHE A 93 -9.15 5.59 0.95
C PHE A 93 -10.32 4.67 1.28
N LYS A 94 -10.21 3.40 0.89
CA LYS A 94 -11.28 2.41 1.10
C LYS A 94 -10.96 1.51 2.29
N PHE A 95 -11.85 1.47 3.27
CA PHE A 95 -11.78 0.55 4.41
C PHE A 95 -12.59 -0.71 4.14
N TYR A 96 -12.10 -1.83 4.63
CA TYR A 96 -12.90 -3.05 4.72
C TYR A 96 -13.88 -2.92 5.90
N GLY A 97 -15.15 -3.19 5.65
CA GLY A 97 -16.21 -3.07 6.65
C GLY A 97 -15.97 -3.93 7.87
N GLU A 98 -15.35 -5.09 7.68
CA GLU A 98 -14.95 -5.98 8.76
C GLU A 98 -13.94 -5.30 9.70
N TRP A 99 -12.88 -4.69 9.15
CA TRP A 99 -11.92 -3.93 9.96
C TRP A 99 -12.58 -2.79 10.71
N VAL A 100 -13.47 -2.05 10.06
CA VAL A 100 -14.25 -0.98 10.72
C VAL A 100 -15.02 -1.55 11.91
N GLY A 101 -15.52 -2.78 11.82
CA GLY A 101 -16.18 -3.49 12.90
C GLY A 101 -15.26 -3.83 14.09
N TYR A 102 -14.02 -4.22 13.82
CA TYR A 102 -13.05 -4.70 14.82
C TYR A 102 -12.07 -3.65 15.33
N ALA A 103 -11.74 -2.63 14.54
CA ALA A 103 -10.81 -1.58 14.94
C ALA A 103 -11.23 -0.98 16.28
N THR A 104 -10.26 -0.71 17.15
CA THR A 104 -10.54 0.08 18.36
C THR A 104 -10.98 1.48 17.96
N ASP A 105 -11.76 2.14 18.82
CA ASP A 105 -12.20 3.52 18.55
C ASP A 105 -11.02 4.48 18.37
N THR A 106 -9.90 4.22 19.03
CA THR A 106 -8.66 5.00 18.87
C THR A 106 -8.05 4.79 17.48
N GLN A 107 -7.96 3.56 16.99
CA GLN A 107 -7.44 3.25 15.66
C GLN A 107 -8.33 3.83 14.56
N LEU A 108 -9.64 3.60 14.68
CA LEU A 108 -10.60 4.11 13.70
C LEU A 108 -10.59 5.64 13.65
N LYS A 109 -10.53 6.31 14.83
CA LYS A 109 -10.43 7.76 14.89
C LYS A 109 -9.13 8.28 14.27
N LEU A 110 -8.00 7.63 14.54
CA LEU A 110 -6.71 8.00 13.93
C LEU A 110 -6.80 7.91 12.41
N ALA A 111 -7.29 6.79 11.89
CA ALA A 111 -7.39 6.55 10.45
C ALA A 111 -8.32 7.56 9.76
N VAL A 112 -9.51 7.77 10.33
CA VAL A 112 -10.49 8.73 9.81
C VAL A 112 -9.94 10.17 9.83
N GLN A 113 -9.32 10.59 10.92
CA GLN A 113 -8.77 11.95 11.02
C GLN A 113 -7.63 12.20 10.04
N ASN A 114 -6.66 11.25 9.96
CA ASN A 114 -5.55 11.41 9.05
C ASN A 114 -6.01 11.41 7.57
N ALA A 115 -6.94 10.52 7.21
CA ALA A 115 -7.49 10.50 5.86
C ALA A 115 -8.16 11.84 5.48
N GLN A 116 -8.89 12.45 6.41
CA GLN A 116 -9.49 13.78 6.19
C GLN A 116 -8.44 14.90 6.13
N GLU A 117 -7.37 14.83 6.93
CA GLU A 117 -6.26 15.79 6.88
C GLU A 117 -5.49 15.72 5.57
N ARG A 118 -5.42 14.54 4.95
CA ARG A 118 -4.83 14.32 3.61
C ARG A 118 -5.79 14.66 2.47
N GLY A 119 -7.05 14.94 2.76
CA GLY A 119 -8.06 15.25 1.74
C GLY A 119 -8.63 14.04 1.01
N PHE A 120 -8.52 12.84 1.60
CA PHE A 120 -9.14 11.66 1.01
C PHE A 120 -10.65 11.64 1.23
N ALA A 121 -11.38 11.23 0.19
CA ALA A 121 -12.72 10.69 0.39
C ALA A 121 -12.63 9.35 1.11
N LEU A 122 -13.58 9.06 1.99
CA LEU A 122 -13.64 7.76 2.63
C LEU A 122 -14.63 6.86 1.90
N ALA A 123 -14.20 5.63 1.64
CA ALA A 123 -15.03 4.54 1.16
C ALA A 123 -15.05 3.39 2.16
N MET A 124 -16.09 2.57 2.10
CA MET A 124 -16.17 1.30 2.83
C MET A 124 -16.70 0.21 1.89
N GLU A 125 -16.12 -0.98 1.97
CA GLU A 125 -16.59 -2.16 1.26
C GLU A 125 -17.43 -3.03 2.18
N PHE A 126 -18.57 -3.54 1.67
CA PHE A 126 -19.48 -4.32 2.51
C PHE A 126 -20.52 -5.11 1.68
N GLY A 127 -20.77 -6.38 2.04
CA GLY A 127 -21.84 -7.19 1.43
C GLY A 127 -23.23 -6.63 1.77
N PRO A 128 -24.04 -6.24 0.77
CA PRO A 128 -25.31 -5.53 1.00
C PRO A 128 -26.49 -6.44 1.31
N LEU A 129 -26.41 -7.74 1.00
CA LEU A 129 -27.53 -8.66 1.06
C LEU A 129 -27.74 -9.24 2.48
N ASP A 130 -28.97 -9.42 2.88
CA ASP A 130 -29.33 -10.17 4.08
C ASP A 130 -29.55 -11.65 3.72
N ALA A 131 -28.98 -12.55 4.53
CA ALA A 131 -29.23 -13.98 4.40
C ALA A 131 -30.64 -14.31 4.88
N GLU A 132 -31.36 -15.14 4.11
CA GLU A 132 -32.71 -15.64 4.42
C GLU A 132 -32.68 -17.18 4.51
N ASP A 133 -33.43 -17.86 3.62
CA ASP A 133 -33.37 -19.32 3.47
C ASP A 133 -32.06 -19.79 2.78
N CYS A 134 -31.28 -18.86 2.26
CA CYS A 134 -29.99 -19.01 1.58
C CYS A 134 -29.08 -17.84 1.92
N GLY A 135 -27.84 -17.83 1.47
CA GLY A 135 -26.88 -16.73 1.65
C GLY A 135 -26.06 -16.80 2.92
N GLU A 136 -26.42 -17.65 3.90
CA GLU A 136 -25.68 -17.71 5.17
C GLU A 136 -24.23 -18.16 4.96
N GLY A 137 -23.28 -17.28 5.39
CA GLY A 137 -21.84 -17.53 5.28
C GLY A 137 -21.30 -17.37 3.86
N ILE A 138 -22.02 -16.72 2.96
CA ILE A 138 -21.59 -16.40 1.59
C ILE A 138 -21.18 -14.93 1.55
N GLU A 139 -20.10 -14.62 0.81
CA GLU A 139 -19.71 -13.27 0.45
C GLU A 139 -20.86 -12.53 -0.23
N GLY A 140 -20.93 -11.20 -0.08
CA GLY A 140 -22.10 -10.44 -0.53
C GLY A 140 -23.25 -10.39 0.48
N PHE A 141 -23.31 -11.33 1.43
CA PHE A 141 -24.41 -11.49 2.41
C PHE A 141 -24.00 -11.11 3.84
N SER A 142 -23.33 -9.96 4.00
CA SER A 142 -22.92 -9.48 5.35
C SER A 142 -24.07 -8.83 6.14
N GLY A 143 -25.10 -8.38 5.46
CA GLY A 143 -26.36 -7.87 6.05
C GLY A 143 -26.38 -6.37 6.31
N VAL A 144 -27.57 -5.79 6.09
CA VAL A 144 -27.83 -4.35 6.21
C VAL A 144 -27.51 -3.80 7.60
N SER A 145 -27.88 -4.51 8.67
CA SER A 145 -27.71 -4.02 10.05
C SER A 145 -26.24 -3.88 10.46
N TYR A 146 -25.37 -4.79 10.00
CA TYR A 146 -23.94 -4.74 10.27
C TYR A 146 -23.28 -3.57 9.51
N ALA A 147 -23.60 -3.39 8.22
CA ALA A 147 -23.14 -2.26 7.44
C ALA A 147 -23.51 -0.90 8.05
N VAL A 148 -24.77 -0.75 8.50
CA VAL A 148 -25.24 0.45 9.18
C VAL A 148 -24.50 0.69 10.50
N SER A 149 -24.16 -0.37 11.23
CA SER A 149 -23.37 -0.29 12.46
C SER A 149 -21.95 0.20 12.16
N ALA A 150 -21.29 -0.36 11.17
CA ALA A 150 -19.96 0.06 10.73
C ALA A 150 -19.96 1.53 10.25
N ALA A 151 -20.94 1.93 9.45
CA ALA A 151 -21.11 3.32 9.01
C ALA A 151 -21.29 4.30 10.19
N LYS A 152 -22.05 3.93 11.20
CA LYS A 152 -22.21 4.72 12.43
C LYS A 152 -20.91 4.84 13.21
N ARG A 153 -20.05 3.82 13.21
CA ARG A 153 -18.72 3.88 13.85
C ARG A 153 -17.83 4.92 13.14
N ILE A 154 -17.78 4.92 11.80
CA ILE A 154 -17.06 5.95 11.02
C ILE A 154 -17.59 7.35 11.39
N LYS A 155 -18.92 7.53 11.43
CA LYS A 155 -19.54 8.80 11.82
C LYS A 155 -19.17 9.23 13.23
N SER A 156 -19.14 8.30 14.17
CA SER A 156 -18.76 8.55 15.56
C SER A 156 -17.27 8.89 15.71
N ALA A 157 -16.43 8.38 14.83
CA ALA A 157 -15.02 8.76 14.73
C ALA A 157 -14.80 10.16 14.12
N GLY A 158 -15.87 10.82 13.66
CA GLY A 158 -15.85 12.15 13.03
C GLY A 158 -15.72 12.11 11.51
N GLY A 159 -15.85 10.95 10.89
CA GLY A 159 -15.73 10.76 9.43
C GLY A 159 -17.02 11.01 8.68
N THR A 160 -16.86 11.32 7.39
CA THR A 160 -17.94 11.28 6.39
C THR A 160 -17.63 10.17 5.41
N LEU A 161 -18.53 9.21 5.27
CA LEU A 161 -18.43 8.17 4.27
C LEU A 161 -18.97 8.70 2.94
N HIS A 162 -18.11 8.84 1.95
CA HIS A 162 -18.46 9.37 0.62
C HIS A 162 -18.92 8.29 -0.32
N PHE A 163 -18.30 7.11 -0.22
CA PHE A 163 -18.59 5.97 -1.07
C PHE A 163 -18.85 4.72 -0.25
N LEU A 164 -19.71 3.87 -0.78
CA LEU A 164 -19.84 2.49 -0.37
C LEU A 164 -19.68 1.62 -1.61
N ALA A 165 -18.73 0.70 -1.58
CA ALA A 165 -18.57 -0.36 -2.55
C ALA A 165 -19.32 -1.59 -2.03
N MET A 166 -20.33 -2.03 -2.73
CA MET A 166 -20.99 -3.28 -2.40
C MET A 166 -20.07 -4.44 -2.80
N ASP A 167 -20.01 -5.46 -1.96
CA ASP A 167 -19.08 -6.57 -2.06
C ASP A 167 -19.76 -7.76 -2.74
N GLU A 168 -19.61 -7.83 -4.04
CA GLU A 168 -19.99 -8.91 -4.97
C GLU A 168 -21.42 -9.44 -4.86
N PRO A 169 -22.45 -8.59 -4.68
CA PRO A 169 -23.83 -9.07 -4.49
C PRO A 169 -24.39 -9.81 -5.70
N TYR A 170 -24.07 -9.38 -6.91
CA TYR A 170 -24.57 -10.03 -8.11
C TYR A 170 -23.90 -11.36 -8.36
N PHE A 171 -22.55 -11.41 -8.22
CA PHE A 171 -21.83 -12.67 -8.38
C PHE A 171 -22.31 -13.72 -7.37
N TYR A 172 -22.30 -13.41 -6.09
CA TYR A 172 -22.65 -14.37 -5.05
C TYR A 172 -24.15 -14.61 -4.93
N GLY A 173 -24.98 -13.64 -5.24
CA GLY A 173 -26.43 -13.81 -5.23
C GLY A 173 -26.96 -14.63 -6.40
N HIS A 174 -26.30 -14.57 -7.57
CA HIS A 174 -26.78 -15.17 -8.82
C HIS A 174 -25.96 -16.38 -9.29
N PHE A 175 -24.63 -16.24 -9.38
CA PHE A 175 -23.76 -17.23 -10.05
C PHE A 175 -23.13 -18.25 -9.10
N TYR A 176 -22.95 -17.90 -7.85
CA TYR A 176 -22.38 -18.82 -6.88
C TYR A 176 -23.19 -20.11 -6.79
N ASP A 177 -22.50 -21.27 -6.92
CA ASP A 177 -23.13 -22.61 -6.96
C ASP A 177 -22.56 -23.52 -5.84
N GLY A 178 -22.25 -22.94 -4.70
CA GLY A 178 -21.76 -23.65 -3.52
C GLY A 178 -22.87 -23.91 -2.48
N PRO A 179 -22.50 -24.38 -1.29
CA PRO A 179 -23.45 -24.52 -0.18
C PRO A 179 -24.17 -23.19 0.11
N ASN A 180 -25.45 -23.25 0.42
CA ASN A 180 -26.32 -22.10 0.70
C ASN A 180 -26.52 -21.12 -0.46
N ALA A 181 -26.16 -21.47 -1.70
CA ALA A 181 -26.37 -20.63 -2.88
C ALA A 181 -27.83 -20.22 -3.04
N CYS A 182 -28.06 -18.95 -3.40
CA CYS A 182 -29.39 -18.39 -3.55
C CYS A 182 -29.95 -18.48 -4.98
N HIS A 183 -29.09 -18.35 -5.98
CA HIS A 183 -29.47 -18.28 -7.39
C HIS A 183 -30.59 -17.27 -7.65
N TRP A 184 -30.54 -16.11 -7.03
CA TRP A 184 -31.52 -15.05 -7.23
C TRP A 184 -31.42 -14.46 -8.64
N SER A 185 -32.55 -13.94 -9.17
CA SER A 185 -32.47 -13.16 -10.40
C SER A 185 -31.83 -11.80 -10.16
N ALA A 186 -31.26 -11.19 -11.21
CA ALA A 186 -30.68 -9.86 -11.15
C ALA A 186 -31.67 -8.82 -10.60
N GLU A 187 -32.96 -8.92 -10.99
CA GLU A 187 -34.00 -8.02 -10.51
C GLU A 187 -34.24 -8.16 -9.01
N LYS A 188 -34.23 -9.40 -8.48
CA LYS A 188 -34.37 -9.60 -7.02
C LYS A 188 -33.20 -8.99 -6.29
N ILE A 189 -31.98 -9.22 -6.74
CA ILE A 189 -30.78 -8.65 -6.11
C ILE A 189 -30.85 -7.12 -6.14
N ALA A 190 -31.21 -6.52 -7.28
CA ALA A 190 -31.37 -5.08 -7.38
C ALA A 190 -32.42 -4.51 -6.40
N GLN A 191 -33.52 -5.26 -6.18
CA GLN A 191 -34.56 -4.88 -5.20
C GLN A 191 -34.07 -4.96 -3.76
N GLU A 192 -33.32 -6.00 -3.39
CA GLU A 192 -32.74 -6.14 -2.05
C GLU A 192 -31.71 -5.02 -1.78
N ILE A 193 -30.89 -4.68 -2.77
CA ILE A 193 -29.94 -3.57 -2.68
C ILE A 193 -30.63 -2.23 -2.44
N ASP A 194 -31.81 -1.96 -2.99
CA ASP A 194 -32.52 -0.71 -2.76
C ASP A 194 -32.82 -0.50 -1.26
N GLN A 195 -33.20 -1.55 -0.53
CA GLN A 195 -33.41 -1.49 0.92
C GLN A 195 -32.11 -1.15 1.68
N PHE A 196 -31.00 -1.73 1.24
CA PHE A 196 -29.68 -1.42 1.78
C PHE A 196 -29.28 0.05 1.53
N VAL A 197 -29.49 0.55 0.31
CA VAL A 197 -29.24 1.94 -0.08
C VAL A 197 -30.04 2.92 0.80
N ILE A 198 -31.34 2.63 1.01
CA ILE A 198 -32.21 3.43 1.88
C ILE A 198 -31.64 3.49 3.31
N ALA A 199 -31.24 2.34 3.86
CA ALA A 199 -30.73 2.26 5.23
C ALA A 199 -29.39 3.04 5.39
N MET A 200 -28.48 2.94 4.41
CA MET A 200 -27.21 3.64 4.42
C MET A 200 -27.37 5.16 4.30
N ARG A 201 -28.32 5.62 3.47
CA ARG A 201 -28.63 7.06 3.33
C ARG A 201 -29.27 7.68 4.56
N VAL A 202 -29.82 6.90 5.48
CA VAL A 202 -30.22 7.39 6.81
C VAL A 202 -28.99 7.83 7.63
N VAL A 203 -27.86 7.17 7.47
CA VAL A 203 -26.60 7.52 8.17
C VAL A 203 -25.86 8.63 7.45
N PHE A 204 -25.68 8.48 6.15
CA PHE A 204 -24.99 9.41 5.25
C PHE A 204 -25.86 9.73 4.02
N PRO A 205 -26.65 10.82 4.05
CA PRO A 205 -27.61 11.13 2.99
C PRO A 205 -27.02 11.26 1.57
N GLU A 206 -25.78 11.75 1.48
CA GLU A 206 -25.08 12.01 0.20
C GLU A 206 -24.14 10.87 -0.23
N ILE A 207 -24.24 9.69 0.41
CA ILE A 207 -23.35 8.57 0.08
C ILE A 207 -23.60 8.07 -1.34
N MET A 208 -22.52 7.92 -2.09
CA MET A 208 -22.52 7.30 -3.41
C MET A 208 -22.32 5.79 -3.26
N ILE A 209 -23.26 5.01 -3.77
CA ILE A 209 -23.24 3.56 -3.62
C ILE A 209 -23.05 2.92 -4.99
N GLY A 210 -21.95 2.23 -5.14
CA GLY A 210 -21.57 1.47 -6.33
C GLY A 210 -21.27 0.03 -5.96
N ASP A 211 -20.77 -0.70 -6.92
CA ASP A 211 -20.61 -2.13 -6.84
C ASP A 211 -19.16 -2.54 -7.06
N THR A 212 -18.71 -3.60 -6.41
CA THR A 212 -17.50 -4.35 -6.72
C THR A 212 -17.93 -5.75 -7.08
N GLU A 213 -17.50 -6.27 -8.24
CA GLU A 213 -17.99 -7.56 -8.75
C GLU A 213 -16.85 -8.43 -9.27
N ALA A 214 -16.94 -9.74 -9.03
CA ALA A 214 -15.97 -10.72 -9.47
C ALA A 214 -16.17 -11.07 -10.95
N MET A 215 -15.23 -10.70 -11.83
CA MET A 215 -15.21 -11.21 -13.20
C MET A 215 -14.60 -12.61 -13.24
N ALA A 216 -15.39 -13.62 -12.86
CA ALA A 216 -14.95 -14.99 -12.66
C ALA A 216 -16.00 -16.01 -13.12
N GLY A 217 -15.57 -17.24 -13.41
CA GLY A 217 -16.47 -18.33 -13.78
C GLY A 217 -17.38 -17.99 -14.97
N PRO A 218 -18.72 -18.04 -14.81
CA PRO A 218 -19.66 -17.68 -15.87
C PRO A 218 -19.87 -16.16 -16.02
N ALA A 219 -19.54 -15.36 -15.01
CA ALA A 219 -19.75 -13.92 -15.00
C ALA A 219 -18.65 -13.18 -15.76
N GLY A 220 -19.03 -12.50 -16.82
CA GLY A 220 -18.14 -11.74 -17.70
C GLY A 220 -18.79 -10.47 -18.22
N ALA A 221 -18.27 -9.93 -19.32
CA ALA A 221 -18.72 -8.65 -19.85
C ALA A 221 -20.21 -8.63 -20.21
N VAL A 222 -20.76 -9.72 -20.72
CA VAL A 222 -22.18 -9.78 -21.11
C VAL A 222 -23.06 -9.63 -19.88
N GLU A 223 -22.74 -10.37 -18.82
CA GLU A 223 -23.53 -10.43 -17.59
C GLU A 223 -23.44 -9.10 -16.82
N TYR A 224 -22.26 -8.47 -16.77
CA TYR A 224 -22.11 -7.18 -16.08
C TYR A 224 -22.68 -5.99 -16.86
N ASN A 225 -22.68 -6.04 -18.18
CA ASN A 225 -23.39 -5.06 -18.99
C ASN A 225 -24.91 -5.16 -18.74
N GLU A 226 -25.46 -6.39 -18.72
CA GLU A 226 -26.87 -6.63 -18.38
C GLU A 226 -27.19 -6.21 -16.93
N TRP A 227 -26.29 -6.49 -15.99
CA TRP A 227 -26.45 -6.10 -14.59
C TRP A 227 -26.63 -4.58 -14.41
N MET A 228 -25.77 -3.77 -15.05
CA MET A 228 -25.92 -2.31 -15.01
C MET A 228 -27.28 -1.85 -15.52
N ASP A 229 -27.75 -2.44 -16.60
CA ASP A 229 -29.05 -2.11 -17.21
C ASP A 229 -30.24 -2.54 -16.32
N VAL A 230 -30.18 -3.75 -15.77
CA VAL A 230 -31.21 -4.27 -14.85
C VAL A 230 -31.26 -3.47 -13.56
N PHE A 231 -30.12 -3.15 -12.97
CA PHE A 231 -30.05 -2.33 -11.75
C PHE A 231 -30.71 -0.98 -11.96
N GLN A 232 -30.37 -0.29 -13.05
CA GLN A 232 -30.98 1.00 -13.39
C GLN A 232 -32.48 0.87 -13.70
N GLN A 233 -32.90 -0.18 -14.39
CA GLN A 233 -34.31 -0.39 -14.72
C GLN A 233 -35.15 -0.62 -13.46
N VAL A 234 -34.66 -1.43 -12.51
CA VAL A 234 -35.37 -1.78 -11.28
C VAL A 234 -35.42 -0.60 -10.30
N ASN A 235 -34.30 0.07 -10.10
CA ASN A 235 -34.17 1.09 -9.05
C ASN A 235 -34.43 2.51 -9.54
N GLY A 236 -34.46 2.75 -10.87
CA GLY A 236 -34.72 4.06 -11.46
C GLY A 236 -33.52 5.01 -11.42
N TYR A 237 -32.35 4.52 -11.01
CA TYR A 237 -31.05 5.24 -11.01
C TYR A 237 -29.92 4.26 -11.28
N PRO A 238 -28.81 4.69 -11.91
CA PRO A 238 -27.66 3.82 -12.16
C PRO A 238 -26.86 3.56 -10.89
N LEU A 239 -26.02 2.52 -10.92
CA LEU A 239 -24.92 2.36 -9.97
C LEU A 239 -24.04 3.63 -9.98
N ALA A 240 -23.53 4.06 -8.82
CA ALA A 240 -22.63 5.19 -8.75
C ALA A 240 -21.27 4.88 -9.38
N PHE A 241 -20.88 3.62 -9.41
CA PHE A 241 -19.72 3.04 -10.09
C PHE A 241 -19.84 1.51 -10.12
N LEU A 242 -19.04 0.86 -10.98
CA LEU A 242 -18.83 -0.58 -10.98
C LEU A 242 -17.32 -0.85 -11.00
N HIS A 243 -16.82 -1.55 -10.00
CA HIS A 243 -15.43 -1.98 -9.90
C HIS A 243 -15.32 -3.47 -10.21
N MET A 244 -14.32 -3.84 -10.99
CA MET A 244 -14.12 -5.23 -11.40
C MET A 244 -12.96 -5.86 -10.66
N ASP A 245 -13.25 -6.91 -9.89
CA ASP A 245 -12.30 -7.86 -9.35
C ASP A 245 -12.13 -9.02 -10.32
N ILE A 246 -10.96 -9.15 -10.91
CA ILE A 246 -10.76 -10.00 -12.08
C ILE A 246 -10.08 -11.32 -11.67
N ASP A 247 -10.69 -12.46 -12.06
CA ASP A 247 -9.95 -13.72 -12.12
C ASP A 247 -8.90 -13.63 -13.24
N TRP A 248 -7.68 -13.33 -12.87
CA TRP A 248 -6.58 -13.11 -13.80
C TRP A 248 -6.21 -14.33 -14.65
N SER A 249 -6.69 -15.51 -14.29
CA SER A 249 -6.57 -16.74 -15.11
C SER A 249 -7.55 -16.77 -16.28
N ARG A 250 -8.53 -15.86 -16.29
CA ARG A 250 -9.59 -15.79 -17.32
C ARG A 250 -9.01 -15.38 -18.67
N PRO A 251 -9.13 -16.24 -19.72
CA PRO A 251 -8.66 -15.87 -21.06
C PRO A 251 -9.46 -14.67 -21.61
N GLY A 252 -8.76 -13.66 -22.12
CA GLY A 252 -9.42 -12.50 -22.76
C GLY A 252 -9.95 -11.44 -21.79
N TRP A 253 -9.66 -11.53 -20.50
CA TRP A 253 -10.14 -10.60 -19.49
C TRP A 253 -9.98 -9.11 -19.87
N ALA A 254 -8.88 -8.75 -20.52
CA ALA A 254 -8.64 -7.35 -20.91
C ALA A 254 -9.62 -6.89 -22.01
N ASP A 255 -9.99 -7.74 -22.94
CA ASP A 255 -10.99 -7.43 -23.96
C ASP A 255 -12.41 -7.36 -23.35
N GLU A 256 -12.71 -8.22 -22.38
CA GLU A 256 -13.97 -8.15 -21.63
C GLU A 256 -14.03 -6.86 -20.79
N MET A 257 -12.94 -6.49 -20.11
CA MET A 257 -12.86 -5.24 -19.36
C MET A 257 -13.12 -4.02 -20.25
N MET A 258 -12.53 -3.98 -21.46
CA MET A 258 -12.82 -2.92 -22.42
C MET A 258 -14.28 -2.87 -22.84
N SER A 259 -14.95 -4.03 -23.00
CA SER A 259 -16.38 -4.09 -23.29
C SER A 259 -17.23 -3.52 -22.15
N ILE A 260 -16.86 -3.80 -20.90
CA ILE A 260 -17.53 -3.24 -19.71
C ILE A 260 -17.33 -1.71 -19.66
N GLN A 261 -16.10 -1.22 -19.92
CA GLN A 261 -15.81 0.21 -19.99
C GLN A 261 -16.65 0.93 -21.07
N ASP A 262 -16.79 0.31 -22.24
CA ASP A 262 -17.60 0.86 -23.34
C ASP A 262 -19.08 0.94 -22.97
N HIS A 263 -19.62 -0.10 -22.34
CA HIS A 263 -21.00 -0.11 -21.88
C HIS A 263 -21.22 0.89 -20.73
N GLY A 264 -20.34 0.92 -19.75
CA GLY A 264 -20.39 1.86 -18.62
C GLY A 264 -20.46 3.32 -19.06
N ARG A 265 -19.66 3.70 -20.08
CA ARG A 265 -19.74 5.04 -20.69
C ARG A 265 -21.12 5.33 -21.27
N THR A 266 -21.78 4.33 -21.84
CA THR A 266 -23.13 4.47 -22.41
C THR A 266 -24.21 4.51 -21.32
N ALA A 267 -24.07 3.69 -20.30
CA ALA A 267 -24.98 3.61 -19.17
C ALA A 267 -24.80 4.76 -18.15
N GLY A 268 -23.69 5.53 -18.26
CA GLY A 268 -23.36 6.59 -17.32
C GLY A 268 -22.85 6.06 -15.97
N VAL A 269 -22.28 4.86 -15.99
CA VAL A 269 -21.68 4.19 -14.80
C VAL A 269 -20.16 4.25 -14.94
N PRO A 270 -19.44 4.98 -14.05
CA PRO A 270 -17.99 4.94 -13.98
C PRO A 270 -17.48 3.53 -13.73
N ILE A 271 -16.50 3.08 -14.53
CA ILE A 271 -15.95 1.73 -14.44
C ILE A 271 -14.56 1.78 -13.82
N GLY A 272 -14.34 0.95 -12.80
CA GLY A 272 -13.06 0.80 -12.14
C GLY A 272 -12.46 -0.59 -12.32
N ILE A 273 -11.14 -0.68 -12.16
CA ILE A 273 -10.40 -1.94 -12.14
C ILE A 273 -9.57 -2.04 -10.87
N ILE A 274 -9.58 -3.21 -10.25
CA ILE A 274 -8.75 -3.52 -9.09
C ILE A 274 -7.46 -4.15 -9.60
N TYR A 275 -6.34 -3.43 -9.52
CA TYR A 275 -5.03 -4.00 -9.82
C TYR A 275 -4.42 -4.64 -8.59
N MET A 276 -4.24 -5.94 -8.63
CA MET A 276 -3.64 -6.74 -7.58
C MET A 276 -2.81 -7.89 -8.14
N GLY A 277 -2.03 -8.55 -7.30
CA GLY A 277 -1.28 -9.77 -7.59
C GLY A 277 -2.15 -11.03 -7.47
N ASN A 278 -1.53 -12.20 -7.36
CA ASN A 278 -2.26 -13.44 -7.16
C ASN A 278 -2.39 -13.75 -5.66
N ALA A 279 -3.46 -14.43 -5.28
CA ALA A 279 -3.79 -14.70 -3.87
C ALA A 279 -2.70 -15.47 -3.10
N PHE A 280 -1.80 -16.18 -3.78
CA PHE A 280 -0.77 -17.02 -3.17
C PHE A 280 0.64 -16.68 -3.66
N ASP A 281 0.85 -15.47 -4.16
CA ASP A 281 2.19 -14.97 -4.48
C ASP A 281 3.03 -14.98 -3.19
N PRO A 282 4.24 -15.54 -3.20
CA PRO A 282 5.01 -15.77 -1.96
C PRO A 282 5.70 -14.52 -1.43
N SER A 283 5.78 -13.45 -2.22
CA SER A 283 6.47 -12.20 -1.87
C SER A 283 5.73 -10.97 -2.39
N ASP A 284 6.01 -9.82 -1.81
CA ASP A 284 5.52 -8.53 -2.30
C ASP A 284 6.03 -8.24 -3.71
N GLU A 285 7.29 -8.58 -4.00
CA GLU A 285 7.89 -8.46 -5.34
C GLU A 285 7.09 -9.21 -6.40
N GLU A 286 6.74 -10.47 -6.17
CA GLU A 286 5.98 -11.28 -7.14
C GLU A 286 4.55 -10.77 -7.28
N TRP A 287 3.92 -10.38 -6.17
CA TRP A 287 2.57 -9.84 -6.18
C TRP A 287 2.49 -8.51 -6.94
N LEU A 288 3.38 -7.57 -6.65
CA LEU A 288 3.41 -6.25 -7.30
C LEU A 288 3.84 -6.35 -8.78
N SER A 289 4.76 -7.26 -9.10
CA SER A 289 5.12 -7.56 -10.49
C SER A 289 3.92 -8.07 -11.27
N ALA A 290 3.15 -9.00 -10.71
CA ALA A 290 1.94 -9.50 -11.34
C ALA A 290 0.88 -8.40 -11.53
N ALA A 291 0.68 -7.53 -10.54
CA ALA A 291 -0.20 -6.37 -10.64
C ALA A 291 0.27 -5.41 -11.75
N GLY A 292 1.57 -5.15 -11.85
CA GLY A 292 2.18 -4.31 -12.90
C GLY A 292 1.96 -4.86 -14.32
N GLU A 293 2.10 -6.18 -14.51
CA GLU A 293 1.81 -6.81 -15.80
C GLU A 293 0.34 -6.65 -16.23
N ARG A 294 -0.59 -6.57 -15.29
CA ARG A 294 -2.01 -6.35 -15.55
C ARG A 294 -2.31 -4.92 -15.97
N VAL A 295 -1.68 -3.94 -15.32
CA VAL A 295 -1.71 -2.53 -15.76
C VAL A 295 -1.18 -2.43 -17.18
N LYS A 296 0.00 -2.98 -17.45
CA LYS A 296 0.62 -2.97 -18.77
C LYS A 296 -0.29 -3.61 -19.82
N LYS A 297 -0.84 -4.78 -19.52
CA LYS A 297 -1.74 -5.52 -20.42
C LYS A 297 -2.97 -4.71 -20.82
N LEU A 298 -3.67 -4.09 -19.86
CA LEU A 298 -4.88 -3.32 -20.16
C LEU A 298 -4.55 -1.94 -20.72
N GLU A 299 -3.72 -1.17 -20.01
CA GLU A 299 -3.57 0.26 -20.32
C GLU A 299 -2.57 0.52 -21.43
N ILE A 300 -1.45 -0.25 -21.50
CA ILE A 300 -0.41 -0.02 -22.53
C ILE A 300 -0.72 -0.83 -23.77
N ASP A 301 -0.91 -2.16 -23.65
CA ASP A 301 -1.04 -3.04 -24.81
C ASP A 301 -2.42 -2.88 -25.50
N LYS A 302 -3.49 -2.68 -24.71
CA LYS A 302 -4.85 -2.55 -25.22
C LYS A 302 -5.38 -1.12 -25.30
N GLY A 303 -4.74 -0.16 -24.62
CA GLY A 303 -5.20 1.23 -24.56
C GLY A 303 -6.49 1.40 -23.76
N GLY A 304 -6.77 0.48 -22.82
CA GLY A 304 -7.92 0.56 -21.93
C GLY A 304 -7.81 1.76 -20.98
N VAL A 305 -8.92 2.42 -20.73
CA VAL A 305 -9.00 3.59 -19.84
C VAL A 305 -10.14 3.37 -18.87
N SER A 306 -9.80 3.22 -17.59
CA SER A 306 -10.77 3.10 -16.50
C SER A 306 -11.01 4.47 -15.85
N ASP A 307 -12.25 4.69 -15.38
CA ASP A 307 -12.60 5.91 -14.64
C ASP A 307 -12.04 5.87 -13.22
N HIS A 308 -11.97 4.67 -12.62
CA HIS A 308 -11.37 4.42 -11.31
C HIS A 308 -10.25 3.41 -11.42
N ILE A 309 -9.14 3.68 -10.74
CA ILE A 309 -8.02 2.74 -10.57
C ILE A 309 -7.93 2.39 -9.09
N LEU A 310 -8.03 1.10 -8.78
CA LEU A 310 -7.96 0.64 -7.39
C LEU A 310 -6.66 -0.12 -7.16
N PHE A 311 -5.83 0.40 -6.26
CA PHE A 311 -4.72 -0.32 -5.67
C PHE A 311 -5.25 -0.98 -4.40
N GLN A 312 -5.68 -2.22 -4.53
CA GLN A 312 -6.36 -2.98 -3.47
C GLN A 312 -5.71 -4.35 -3.29
N SER A 313 -5.67 -4.82 -2.05
CA SER A 313 -5.34 -6.20 -1.73
C SER A 313 -6.35 -6.76 -0.74
N TRP A 314 -6.81 -8.00 -0.97
CA TRP A 314 -7.63 -8.79 -0.05
C TRP A 314 -6.91 -10.07 0.42
N ASN A 315 -5.61 -10.21 0.12
CA ASN A 315 -4.76 -11.35 0.51
C ASN A 315 -3.50 -10.90 1.27
N ASP A 316 -2.60 -11.82 1.61
CA ASP A 316 -1.43 -11.54 2.47
C ASP A 316 -0.40 -10.59 1.85
N LYS A 317 -0.51 -10.31 0.54
CA LYS A 317 0.46 -9.48 -0.16
C LYS A 317 -0.20 -8.27 -0.82
N PRO A 318 0.50 -7.13 -0.89
CA PRO A 318 1.76 -6.87 -0.19
C PRO A 318 1.53 -6.73 1.32
N ASP A 319 2.41 -7.31 2.13
CA ASP A 319 2.38 -7.15 3.59
C ASP A 319 3.08 -5.87 4.06
N HIS A 320 3.84 -5.21 3.17
CA HIS A 320 4.45 -3.91 3.42
C HIS A 320 3.79 -2.82 2.56
N THR A 321 3.21 -1.84 3.22
CA THR A 321 2.65 -0.66 2.56
C THR A 321 3.63 0.50 2.49
N LEU A 322 4.57 0.57 3.42
CA LEU A 322 5.53 1.66 3.65
C LEU A 322 6.98 1.16 3.62
N PRO A 323 7.96 2.08 3.39
CA PRO A 323 7.82 3.46 2.92
C PRO A 323 7.67 3.57 1.40
N GLU A 324 7.19 4.71 0.89
CA GLU A 324 6.95 4.92 -0.55
C GLU A 324 8.20 5.01 -1.44
N ASN A 325 9.39 5.08 -0.85
CA ASN A 325 10.68 5.13 -1.52
C ASN A 325 11.45 3.81 -1.45
N GLU A 326 10.82 2.75 -1.00
CA GLU A 326 11.37 1.39 -1.00
C GLU A 326 10.68 0.55 -2.05
N ASP A 327 11.46 -0.17 -2.88
CA ASP A 327 10.92 -1.07 -3.89
C ASP A 327 9.98 -2.09 -3.26
N PHE A 328 8.95 -2.46 -4.00
CA PHE A 328 7.98 -3.47 -3.60
C PHE A 328 7.17 -3.16 -2.34
N THR A 329 7.04 -1.88 -1.96
CA THR A 329 5.98 -1.46 -1.05
C THR A 329 4.74 -1.01 -1.83
N PHE A 330 3.56 -1.10 -1.22
CA PHE A 330 2.32 -0.78 -1.93
C PHE A 330 2.23 0.72 -2.29
N THR A 331 2.78 1.59 -1.44
CA THR A 331 2.83 3.04 -1.72
C THR A 331 3.89 3.39 -2.77
N ASN A 332 4.99 2.65 -2.87
CA ASN A 332 5.93 2.76 -3.99
C ASN A 332 5.25 2.40 -5.32
N PHE A 333 4.46 1.33 -5.35
CA PHE A 333 3.73 0.91 -6.55
C PHE A 333 2.78 2.00 -7.07
N ILE A 334 2.12 2.76 -6.17
CA ILE A 334 1.32 3.93 -6.57
C ILE A 334 2.20 4.97 -7.26
N ASN A 335 3.38 5.27 -6.72
CA ASN A 335 4.29 6.24 -7.34
C ASN A 335 4.74 5.78 -8.74
N ASP A 336 5.13 4.52 -8.88
CA ASP A 336 5.58 3.93 -10.13
C ASP A 336 4.49 3.93 -11.20
N TYR A 337 3.23 3.72 -10.82
CA TYR A 337 2.10 3.83 -11.75
C TYR A 337 2.04 5.17 -12.47
N PHE A 338 2.38 6.26 -11.79
CA PHE A 338 2.38 7.59 -12.38
C PHE A 338 3.70 7.95 -13.08
N GLU A 339 4.80 7.33 -12.70
CA GLU A 339 6.13 7.68 -13.22
C GLU A 339 6.52 6.85 -14.43
N ASP A 340 6.41 5.55 -14.34
CA ASP A 340 6.78 4.64 -15.41
C ASP A 340 5.98 3.33 -15.37
N LYS A 341 4.83 3.32 -16.02
CA LYS A 341 3.97 2.14 -16.12
C LYS A 341 4.63 0.95 -16.84
N SER A 342 5.70 1.16 -17.59
CA SER A 342 6.39 0.09 -18.32
C SER A 342 7.23 -0.78 -17.41
N ASN A 343 7.68 -0.25 -16.27
CA ASN A 343 8.47 -0.92 -15.25
C ASN A 343 7.73 -1.12 -13.93
N LEU A 344 6.42 -0.98 -13.95
CA LEU A 344 5.58 -1.07 -12.78
C LEU A 344 5.68 -2.44 -12.10
N GLY A 345 5.94 -2.45 -10.79
CA GLY A 345 6.09 -3.67 -9.99
C GLY A 345 7.40 -4.43 -10.24
N TYR A 346 8.34 -3.86 -11.01
CA TYR A 346 9.68 -4.42 -11.18
C TYR A 346 10.70 -3.56 -10.48
N LYS A 347 11.74 -4.20 -9.98
CA LYS A 347 12.89 -3.49 -9.46
C LYS A 347 13.48 -2.63 -10.58
N ARG A 348 13.66 -1.35 -10.34
CA ARG A 348 14.28 -0.45 -11.30
C ARG A 348 15.69 -0.92 -11.60
N GLU A 349 16.07 -0.98 -12.87
CA GLU A 349 17.40 -1.44 -13.26
C GLU A 349 18.47 -0.51 -12.64
N GLY A 350 19.26 -1.07 -11.73
CA GLY A 350 20.28 -0.35 -10.98
C GLY A 350 19.79 0.32 -9.68
N GLU A 351 18.49 0.50 -9.47
CA GLU A 351 17.98 1.10 -8.23
C GLU A 351 18.19 0.16 -7.04
N GLY A 352 18.63 0.73 -5.93
CA GLY A 352 19.00 -0.03 -4.74
C GLY A 352 20.29 -0.85 -4.86
N ALA A 353 20.98 -0.80 -6.00
CA ALA A 353 22.29 -1.45 -6.13
C ALA A 353 23.33 -0.72 -5.27
N ASN A 354 24.14 -1.47 -4.52
CA ASN A 354 25.30 -0.90 -3.84
C ASN A 354 26.39 -0.57 -4.86
N LEU A 355 26.48 0.69 -5.25
CA LEU A 355 27.46 1.20 -6.21
C LEU A 355 28.89 1.16 -5.68
N ALA A 356 29.10 1.10 -4.36
CA ALA A 356 30.40 1.04 -3.75
C ALA A 356 31.00 -0.38 -3.75
N LEU A 357 30.18 -1.41 -3.91
CA LEU A 357 30.61 -2.81 -3.83
C LEU A 357 31.76 -3.12 -4.76
N GLY A 358 32.91 -3.51 -4.20
CA GLY A 358 34.13 -3.88 -4.92
C GLY A 358 34.81 -2.73 -5.66
N LYS A 359 34.50 -1.47 -5.36
CA LYS A 359 35.07 -0.30 -6.05
C LYS A 359 36.47 0.06 -5.56
N GLU A 360 37.16 0.85 -6.39
CA GLU A 360 38.47 1.39 -6.04
C GLU A 360 38.36 2.38 -4.88
N THR A 361 39.19 2.19 -3.86
CA THR A 361 39.25 3.07 -2.68
C THR A 361 40.59 3.75 -2.53
N ARG A 362 40.58 4.98 -2.04
CA ARG A 362 41.74 5.72 -1.57
C ARG A 362 41.53 6.06 -0.10
N VAL A 363 42.58 6.00 0.68
CA VAL A 363 42.49 6.20 2.13
C VAL A 363 43.57 7.13 2.62
N SER A 364 43.30 7.84 3.71
CA SER A 364 44.29 8.74 4.34
C SER A 364 45.49 8.00 4.94
N ASN A 365 45.21 6.81 5.51
CA ASN A 365 46.20 5.93 6.10
C ASN A 365 45.65 4.51 6.22
N VAL A 366 46.47 3.51 6.45
CA VAL A 366 46.07 2.09 6.51
C VAL A 366 47.00 1.29 7.44
N VAL A 367 46.39 0.45 8.27
CA VAL A 367 47.10 -0.62 8.98
C VAL A 367 47.35 -1.78 8.02
N GLU A 368 48.54 -2.37 8.10
CA GLU A 368 48.90 -3.54 7.27
C GLU A 368 47.84 -4.64 7.38
N GLY A 369 47.30 -5.06 6.23
CA GLY A 369 46.29 -6.10 6.13
C GLY A 369 44.85 -5.63 6.33
N LEU A 370 44.58 -4.36 6.69
CA LEU A 370 43.23 -3.80 6.90
C LEU A 370 42.93 -2.69 5.87
N VAL A 371 42.97 -3.06 4.59
CA VAL A 371 42.94 -2.16 3.45
C VAL A 371 41.56 -1.53 3.18
N GLY A 372 41.53 -0.39 2.48
CA GLY A 372 40.31 0.34 2.16
C GLY A 372 39.26 -0.48 1.41
N ALA A 373 39.70 -1.45 0.60
CA ALA A 373 38.79 -2.34 -0.15
C ALA A 373 37.86 -3.16 0.77
N PHE A 374 38.25 -3.42 2.00
CA PHE A 374 37.42 -4.13 2.99
C PHE A 374 36.23 -3.31 3.53
N ALA A 375 36.22 -2.01 3.29
CA ALA A 375 35.08 -1.18 3.64
C ALA A 375 34.02 -1.11 2.52
N VAL A 376 34.20 -1.85 1.43
CA VAL A 376 33.29 -1.89 0.27
C VAL A 376 33.22 -3.29 -0.35
N ASP A 377 33.46 -4.34 0.43
CA ASP A 377 33.49 -5.74 -0.07
C ASP A 377 32.21 -6.53 0.19
N GLY A 378 31.25 -5.93 0.92
CA GLY A 378 29.97 -6.56 1.28
C GLY A 378 30.07 -7.51 2.46
N ASP A 379 31.20 -7.59 3.16
CA ASP A 379 31.44 -8.48 4.31
C ASP A 379 31.64 -7.67 5.60
N LEU A 380 30.64 -7.61 6.47
CA LEU A 380 30.71 -6.94 7.78
C LEU A 380 31.74 -7.57 8.74
N GLY A 381 32.28 -8.75 8.39
CA GLY A 381 33.38 -9.42 9.13
C GLY A 381 34.75 -8.84 8.85
N THR A 382 34.95 -8.13 7.73
CA THR A 382 36.16 -7.42 7.35
C THR A 382 36.08 -5.94 7.76
N LEU A 383 37.19 -5.21 7.68
CA LEU A 383 37.17 -3.77 7.92
C LEU A 383 38.42 -3.07 7.35
N TRP A 384 38.27 -1.84 6.90
CA TRP A 384 39.38 -0.92 6.79
C TRP A 384 39.70 -0.28 8.16
N ASN A 385 40.96 -0.14 8.48
CA ASN A 385 41.42 0.58 9.67
C ASN A 385 42.57 1.53 9.30
N SER A 386 42.38 2.79 9.61
CA SER A 386 43.37 3.84 9.37
C SER A 386 44.63 3.71 10.23
N GLY A 387 44.57 3.03 11.39
CA GLY A 387 45.62 2.97 12.38
C GLY A 387 45.89 4.28 13.11
N GLY A 388 45.04 5.28 12.94
CA GLY A 388 45.18 6.60 13.52
C GLY A 388 43.89 7.20 14.04
N ASP A 389 44.06 8.18 14.95
CA ASP A 389 42.97 9.00 15.43
C ASP A 389 42.46 9.93 14.32
N ALA A 390 41.30 10.55 14.54
CA ALA A 390 40.76 11.56 13.63
C ALA A 390 41.77 12.74 13.45
N THR A 391 41.93 13.32 12.24
CA THR A 391 41.05 13.22 11.07
C THR A 391 41.58 12.16 10.11
N GLN A 392 40.71 11.25 9.71
CA GLN A 392 41.03 10.25 8.70
C GLN A 392 39.86 10.18 7.69
N TRP A 393 40.15 9.72 6.46
CA TRP A 393 39.17 9.63 5.41
C TRP A 393 39.36 8.40 4.52
N ILE A 394 38.26 7.97 3.94
CA ILE A 394 38.22 7.01 2.84
C ILE A 394 37.41 7.64 1.68
N GLU A 395 37.88 7.43 0.46
CA GLU A 395 37.28 7.89 -0.79
C GLU A 395 37.04 6.70 -1.70
N ILE A 396 35.85 6.65 -2.30
CA ILE A 396 35.40 5.59 -3.19
C ILE A 396 35.17 6.19 -4.57
N ASP A 397 35.78 5.63 -5.64
CA ASP A 397 35.50 5.96 -7.03
C ASP A 397 34.43 4.98 -7.57
N LEU A 398 33.23 5.44 -7.78
CA LEU A 398 32.12 4.62 -8.32
C LEU A 398 32.35 4.21 -9.77
N GLY A 399 33.34 4.82 -10.44
CA GLY A 399 33.71 4.49 -11.83
C GLY A 399 32.94 5.28 -12.91
N ALA A 400 31.74 5.75 -12.58
CA ALA A 400 30.91 6.60 -13.44
C ALA A 400 30.08 7.54 -12.56
N GLU A 401 29.34 8.46 -13.18
CA GLU A 401 28.37 9.29 -12.46
C GLU A 401 27.05 8.56 -12.30
N TYR A 402 26.49 8.61 -11.09
CA TYR A 402 25.22 8.00 -10.69
C TYR A 402 24.36 8.99 -9.92
N ASN A 403 23.07 8.69 -9.82
CA ASN A 403 22.16 9.36 -8.93
C ASN A 403 22.14 8.60 -7.59
N ILE A 404 22.44 9.26 -6.49
CA ILE A 404 22.59 8.61 -5.19
C ILE A 404 21.30 8.75 -4.38
N LEU A 405 20.69 7.59 -4.04
CA LEU A 405 19.49 7.50 -3.23
C LEU A 405 19.79 7.65 -1.75
N ARG A 406 20.80 6.89 -1.25
CA ARG A 406 21.23 6.94 0.14
C ARG A 406 22.68 6.46 0.31
N ILE A 407 23.27 6.77 1.45
CA ILE A 407 24.58 6.29 1.84
C ILE A 407 24.50 5.72 3.25
N GLU A 408 24.98 4.50 3.44
CA GLU A 408 24.99 3.79 4.72
C GLU A 408 26.42 3.53 5.15
N LEU A 409 26.71 3.82 6.42
CA LEU A 409 28.05 3.70 7.00
C LEU A 409 27.98 2.78 8.21
N THR A 410 28.73 1.69 8.20
CA THR A 410 28.87 0.76 9.33
C THR A 410 30.26 0.86 9.94
N PRO A 411 30.43 1.60 11.05
CA PRO A 411 31.73 1.78 11.68
C PRO A 411 32.17 0.55 12.47
N SER A 412 33.50 0.39 12.56
CA SER A 412 34.13 -0.39 13.63
C SER A 412 34.59 0.59 14.71
N GLN A 413 33.73 0.78 15.74
CA GLN A 413 33.89 1.82 16.76
C GLN A 413 34.08 1.25 18.17
N PHE A 414 35.32 1.16 18.62
CA PHE A 414 35.62 0.71 19.98
C PHE A 414 36.74 1.54 20.59
N PRO A 415 36.53 2.20 21.75
CA PRO A 415 35.28 2.27 22.52
C PRO A 415 34.19 3.06 21.78
N ALA A 416 32.92 2.77 22.12
CA ALA A 416 31.80 3.61 21.70
C ALA A 416 31.92 5.02 22.31
N GLY A 417 31.45 6.03 21.59
CA GLY A 417 31.49 7.42 22.06
C GLY A 417 31.04 8.43 21.03
N GLU A 418 31.17 9.71 21.36
CA GLU A 418 30.82 10.81 20.46
C GLU A 418 31.72 10.86 19.24
N THR A 419 31.15 10.83 18.06
CA THR A 419 31.86 10.90 16.78
C THR A 419 31.32 12.01 15.88
N ALA A 420 32.16 12.42 14.91
CA ALA A 420 31.73 13.28 13.83
C ALA A 420 32.24 12.73 12.49
N HIS A 421 31.29 12.36 11.61
CA HIS A 421 31.59 11.84 10.29
C HIS A 421 30.92 12.72 9.22
N ARG A 422 31.71 13.16 8.22
CA ARG A 422 31.24 14.00 7.12
C ARG A 422 31.13 13.17 5.85
N ILE A 423 30.02 13.32 5.11
CA ILE A 423 29.88 12.82 3.76
C ILE A 423 30.16 13.97 2.79
N LEU A 424 31.14 13.78 1.92
CA LEU A 424 31.50 14.72 0.87
C LEU A 424 31.34 13.99 -0.48
N LEU A 425 30.62 14.62 -1.42
CA LEU A 425 30.34 14.07 -2.73
C LEU A 425 30.94 14.95 -3.82
N ALA A 426 31.37 14.32 -4.92
CA ALA A 426 31.86 15.01 -6.11
C ALA A 426 31.44 14.28 -7.39
N GLY A 427 31.20 15.04 -8.45
CA GLY A 427 31.09 14.52 -9.82
C GLY A 427 32.44 14.17 -10.43
N SER A 428 32.49 13.99 -11.75
CA SER A 428 33.74 13.71 -12.49
C SER A 428 34.77 14.85 -12.44
N ASP A 429 34.40 16.04 -12.00
CA ASP A 429 35.30 17.18 -11.80
C ASP A 429 36.12 17.11 -10.50
N SER A 430 35.81 16.12 -9.64
CA SER A 430 36.45 15.88 -8.35
C SER A 430 36.36 17.09 -7.38
N GLN A 431 35.38 17.97 -7.55
CA GLN A 431 35.09 19.07 -6.65
C GLN A 431 34.20 18.63 -5.51
N PHE A 432 34.75 18.27 -4.37
CA PHE A 432 34.00 17.79 -3.22
C PHE A 432 33.15 18.86 -2.56
N SER A 433 31.92 18.54 -2.27
CA SER A 433 30.99 19.33 -1.46
C SER A 433 30.45 18.49 -0.30
N GLU A 434 30.41 19.09 0.90
CA GLU A 434 29.79 18.44 2.07
C GLU A 434 28.29 18.35 1.87
N ARG A 435 27.74 17.16 2.08
CA ARG A 435 26.30 16.89 1.95
C ARG A 435 25.64 16.55 3.28
N HIS A 436 26.38 15.93 4.19
CA HIS A 436 25.84 15.54 5.48
C HIS A 436 26.94 15.43 6.53
N VAL A 437 26.57 15.62 7.81
CA VAL A 437 27.44 15.39 8.95
C VAL A 437 26.67 14.58 9.99
N PHE A 438 27.15 13.38 10.30
CA PHE A 438 26.72 12.65 11.48
C PHE A 438 27.52 13.20 12.67
N GLN A 439 26.82 13.66 13.69
CA GLN A 439 27.41 14.10 14.95
C GLN A 439 26.58 13.51 16.10
N SER A 440 26.99 12.35 16.58
CA SER A 440 26.23 11.58 17.56
C SER A 440 27.11 10.58 18.30
N PHE A 441 26.56 10.00 19.35
CA PHE A 441 27.14 8.83 19.98
C PHE A 441 27.06 7.65 19.01
N THR A 442 28.21 7.00 18.76
CA THR A 442 28.32 5.89 17.80
C THR A 442 28.90 4.65 18.48
N SER A 443 28.39 3.49 18.18
CA SER A 443 28.84 2.18 18.65
C SER A 443 29.29 1.28 17.49
N ASP A 444 30.05 0.24 17.82
CA ASP A 444 30.52 -0.75 16.83
C ASP A 444 29.32 -1.40 16.10
N GLY A 445 29.38 -1.45 14.77
CA GLY A 445 28.35 -2.06 13.93
C GLY A 445 27.04 -1.26 13.81
N GLN A 446 26.95 -0.05 14.39
CA GLN A 446 25.77 0.80 14.24
C GLN A 446 25.70 1.35 12.81
N VAL A 447 24.59 1.14 12.10
CA VAL A 447 24.40 1.72 10.78
C VAL A 447 24.01 3.20 10.91
N LEU A 448 24.76 4.06 10.24
CA LEU A 448 24.49 5.49 10.11
C LEU A 448 23.98 5.74 8.69
N THR A 449 22.72 6.16 8.54
CA THR A 449 22.07 6.31 7.23
C THR A 449 21.89 7.79 6.87
N PHE A 450 22.40 8.19 5.72
CA PHE A 450 22.10 9.47 5.06
C PHE A 450 21.17 9.25 3.89
N SER A 451 19.91 9.67 4.02
CA SER A 451 18.88 9.66 2.98
C SER A 451 18.48 11.10 2.64
N PRO A 452 18.95 11.67 1.53
CA PRO A 452 18.51 12.99 1.09
C PRO A 452 17.03 12.95 0.67
N GLN A 453 16.34 14.07 0.73
CA GLN A 453 14.92 14.17 0.34
C GLN A 453 14.71 13.82 -1.13
N ASP A 454 15.65 14.22 -1.99
CA ASP A 454 15.67 13.87 -3.42
C ASP A 454 17.03 13.23 -3.73
N PRO A 455 17.09 12.27 -4.68
CA PRO A 455 18.35 11.68 -5.11
C PRO A 455 19.37 12.73 -5.54
N ILE A 456 20.62 12.55 -5.15
CA ILE A 456 21.69 13.49 -5.52
C ILE A 456 22.26 13.09 -6.88
N PRO A 457 22.07 13.89 -7.94
CA PRO A 457 22.49 13.51 -9.27
C PRO A 457 23.99 13.68 -9.53
N SER A 458 24.49 12.93 -10.53
CA SER A 458 25.82 13.08 -11.11
C SER A 458 26.97 12.95 -10.13
N ILE A 459 26.92 11.97 -9.24
CA ILE A 459 27.98 11.69 -8.26
C ILE A 459 28.85 10.53 -8.76
N ARG A 460 30.18 10.75 -8.77
CA ARG A 460 31.18 9.74 -9.06
C ARG A 460 32.05 9.39 -7.85
N TYR A 461 32.37 10.39 -7.00
CA TYR A 461 33.23 10.17 -5.86
C TYR A 461 32.49 10.39 -4.55
N VAL A 462 32.64 9.44 -3.64
CA VAL A 462 32.10 9.49 -2.29
C VAL A 462 33.27 9.48 -1.32
N ARG A 463 33.36 10.50 -0.44
CA ARG A 463 34.36 10.54 0.62
C ARG A 463 33.68 10.61 1.97
N VAL A 464 34.09 9.72 2.85
CA VAL A 464 33.71 9.73 4.26
C VAL A 464 34.92 10.19 5.07
N GLU A 465 34.76 11.30 5.78
CA GLU A 465 35.81 11.90 6.61
C GLU A 465 35.37 11.91 8.07
N THR A 466 36.11 11.20 8.91
CA THR A 466 35.92 11.23 10.37
C THR A 466 36.75 12.31 10.98
N THR A 467 36.10 13.35 11.52
CA THR A 467 36.75 14.52 12.09
C THR A 467 36.89 14.47 13.62
N SER A 468 36.10 13.60 14.27
CA SER A 468 36.17 13.33 15.70
C SER A 468 35.79 11.88 15.98
N SER A 469 36.60 11.22 16.83
CA SER A 469 36.29 9.87 17.32
C SER A 469 37.14 9.64 18.61
N PRO A 470 36.57 8.93 19.60
CA PRO A 470 37.33 8.49 20.79
C PRO A 470 38.24 7.28 20.51
N SER A 471 38.22 6.78 19.26
CA SER A 471 38.97 5.60 18.81
C SER A 471 39.71 5.91 17.51
N TRP A 472 40.54 4.95 17.04
CA TRP A 472 41.03 4.94 15.67
C TRP A 472 39.86 4.91 14.70
N VAL A 473 40.05 5.45 13.50
CA VAL A 473 39.00 5.48 12.47
C VAL A 473 39.02 4.19 11.66
N ALA A 474 37.90 3.46 11.67
CA ALA A 474 37.74 2.21 10.96
C ALA A 474 36.30 2.04 10.48
N TRP A 475 36.14 1.46 9.30
CA TRP A 475 34.83 1.17 8.68
C TRP A 475 34.73 -0.32 8.33
N ARG A 476 33.63 -0.97 8.74
CA ARG A 476 33.27 -2.32 8.31
C ARG A 476 32.71 -2.31 6.91
N GLU A 477 31.75 -1.39 6.65
CA GLU A 477 31.13 -1.29 5.33
C GLU A 477 30.69 0.15 5.07
N ILE A 478 30.78 0.56 3.81
CA ILE A 478 30.22 1.80 3.27
C ILE A 478 29.44 1.42 2.02
N GLU A 479 28.13 1.60 2.08
CA GLU A 479 27.24 1.34 0.97
C GLU A 479 26.78 2.65 0.35
N VAL A 480 26.75 2.69 -0.97
CA VAL A 480 26.27 3.83 -1.76
C VAL A 480 25.19 3.30 -2.68
N ILE A 481 23.97 3.66 -2.39
CA ILE A 481 22.80 3.08 -3.04
C ILE A 481 22.36 3.92 -4.23
N ASP A 482 22.23 3.29 -5.39
CA ASP A 482 21.77 3.90 -6.64
C ASP A 482 20.28 4.26 -6.56
N ALA A 483 19.92 5.41 -7.11
CA ALA A 483 18.53 5.81 -7.29
C ALA A 483 17.90 5.27 -8.60
N GLY A 484 18.71 4.54 -9.39
CA GLY A 484 18.33 4.18 -10.75
C GLY A 484 18.48 5.33 -11.74
N ARG A 485 18.16 5.07 -12.98
CA ARG A 485 18.28 6.04 -14.09
C ARG A 485 16.96 6.73 -14.34
#